data_6c2378a5782b661e438dc3220828812f
#
_entry.id   6c2378a5782b661e438dc3220828812f
#
_cell.length_a   1.000
_cell.length_b   1.000
_cell.length_c   1.000
_cell.angle_alpha   90.00
_cell.angle_beta   90.00
_cell.angle_gamma   90.00
#
_symmetry.space_group_name_H-M   'P 1'
#
loop_
_entity.id
_entity.type
_entity.pdbx_description
1 polymer ?
#
loop_
_entity_poly.entity_id
_entity_poly.type
_entity_poly.pdbx_seq_one_letter_code
_entity_poly.pdbx_strand_id
1 'polypeptide(L)'
;EIKKVGDNHYRVSARMLVYEINELFGLSIEEENVDTLGGWMLNQKYDIAEGETLVEGGYSFTVIKSGNSTIEIIDILKNSPSNNHSNSDTVH
;
A
#
# COMPACT_ATOMS: atom_id res chain seq x y z
N GLU A 1 1.92 9.14 -10.64
CA GLU A 1 3.36 9.18 -10.74
C GLU A 1 4.04 8.34 -9.67
N ILE A 2 5.01 7.54 -10.05
CA ILE A 2 5.65 6.62 -9.14
C ILE A 2 7.15 6.91 -9.06
N LYS A 3 7.70 6.87 -7.84
CA LYS A 3 9.10 7.12 -7.62
C LYS A 3 9.69 5.99 -6.80
N LYS A 4 10.74 5.36 -7.31
CA LYS A 4 11.43 4.32 -6.56
C LYS A 4 12.34 5.00 -5.53
N VAL A 5 12.13 4.70 -4.25
CA VAL A 5 12.91 5.30 -3.18
C VAL A 5 13.82 4.31 -2.46
N GLY A 6 13.79 3.05 -2.88
CA GLY A 6 14.65 2.02 -2.32
C GLY A 6 14.31 0.68 -2.95
N ASP A 7 14.95 -0.37 -2.47
CA ASP A 7 14.67 -1.71 -2.96
C ASP A 7 13.25 -2.10 -2.62
N ASN A 8 12.46 -2.44 -3.64
CA ASN A 8 11.07 -2.84 -3.47
C ASN A 8 10.26 -1.81 -2.69
N HIS A 9 10.66 -0.54 -2.79
CA HIS A 9 10.07 0.54 -2.02
C HIS A 9 9.79 1.71 -2.96
N TYR A 10 8.53 2.11 -3.05
CA TYR A 10 8.09 3.12 -3.99
C TYR A 10 7.25 4.16 -3.29
N ARG A 11 7.32 5.38 -3.78
CA ARG A 11 6.50 6.49 -3.28
C ARG A 11 5.62 6.95 -4.41
N VAL A 12 4.31 7.03 -4.16
CA VAL A 12 3.34 7.34 -5.20
C VAL A 12 2.35 8.39 -4.72
N SER A 13 1.76 9.08 -5.70
CA SER A 13 0.63 9.94 -5.42
C SER A 13 -0.57 9.07 -5.07
N ALA A 14 -1.32 9.48 -4.05
CA ALA A 14 -2.55 8.78 -3.69
C ALA A 14 -3.61 8.88 -4.79
N ARG A 15 -3.39 9.73 -5.78
CA ARG A 15 -4.30 9.89 -6.92
C ARG A 15 -4.09 8.83 -7.99
N MET A 16 -3.04 8.03 -7.89
CA MET A 16 -2.85 6.93 -8.83
C MET A 16 -4.04 6.00 -8.76
N LEU A 17 -4.39 5.45 -9.90
CA LEU A 17 -5.55 4.56 -9.97
C LEU A 17 -5.21 3.19 -9.42
N VAL A 18 -6.16 2.59 -8.72
CA VAL A 18 -6.00 1.24 -8.17
C VAL A 18 -5.62 0.27 -9.28
N TYR A 19 -6.25 0.42 -10.44
CA TYR A 19 -5.96 -0.45 -11.56
C TYR A 19 -4.50 -0.33 -12.01
N GLU A 20 -3.93 0.88 -11.97
CA GLU A 20 -2.52 1.05 -12.31
C GLU A 20 -1.61 0.35 -11.29
N ILE A 21 -1.97 0.46 -10.01
CA ILE A 21 -1.22 -0.20 -8.94
C ILE A 21 -1.29 -1.71 -9.10
N ASN A 22 -2.48 -2.23 -9.41
CA ASN A 22 -2.65 -3.67 -9.64
C ASN A 22 -1.75 -4.15 -10.78
N GLU A 23 -1.70 -3.38 -11.88
CA GLU A 23 -0.88 -3.75 -13.03
C GLU A 23 0.60 -3.72 -12.69
N LEU A 24 1.04 -2.68 -11.99
CA LEU A 24 2.45 -2.50 -11.69
C LEU A 24 2.99 -3.52 -10.70
N PHE A 25 2.17 -3.91 -9.73
CA PHE A 25 2.65 -4.75 -8.63
C PHE A 25 2.04 -6.15 -8.64
N GLY A 26 1.26 -6.48 -9.65
CA GLY A 26 0.65 -7.81 -9.73
C GLY A 26 -0.37 -8.05 -8.63
N LEU A 27 -1.13 -7.04 -8.27
CA LEU A 27 -2.10 -7.13 -7.20
C LEU A 27 -3.51 -7.28 -7.74
N SER A 28 -4.45 -7.58 -6.84
CA SER A 28 -5.85 -7.73 -7.17
C SER A 28 -6.71 -6.94 -6.21
N ILE A 29 -6.32 -5.70 -5.96
CA ILE A 29 -7.10 -4.81 -5.09
C ILE A 29 -8.44 -4.55 -5.76
N GLU A 30 -9.51 -4.67 -4.98
CA GLU A 30 -10.86 -4.43 -5.49
C GLU A 30 -11.06 -2.95 -5.77
N GLU A 31 -11.65 -2.65 -6.92
CA GLU A 31 -11.88 -1.27 -7.34
C GLU A 31 -13.33 -0.83 -7.15
N GLU A 32 -14.15 -1.65 -6.55
CA GLU A 32 -15.58 -1.35 -6.42
C GLU A 32 -15.77 -0.05 -5.65
N ASN A 33 -16.40 0.91 -6.25
CA ASN A 33 -16.73 2.21 -5.66
C ASN A 33 -15.52 3.09 -5.34
N VAL A 34 -14.34 2.73 -5.80
CA VAL A 34 -13.16 3.60 -5.67
C VAL A 34 -12.32 3.49 -6.92
N ASP A 35 -11.69 4.61 -7.29
CA ASP A 35 -10.80 4.63 -8.44
C ASP A 35 -9.35 4.79 -8.00
N THR A 36 -9.10 5.55 -6.95
CA THR A 36 -7.75 5.92 -6.56
C THR A 36 -7.23 5.09 -5.40
N LEU A 37 -5.91 5.00 -5.32
CA LEU A 37 -5.26 4.28 -4.22
C LEU A 37 -5.62 4.89 -2.87
N GLY A 38 -5.60 6.23 -2.79
CA GLY A 38 -5.98 6.90 -1.55
C GLY A 38 -7.42 6.62 -1.16
N GLY A 39 -8.32 6.58 -2.16
CA GLY A 39 -9.72 6.24 -1.91
C GLY A 39 -9.87 4.84 -1.38
N TRP A 40 -9.09 3.90 -1.92
CA TRP A 40 -9.12 2.53 -1.42
C TRP A 40 -8.68 2.46 0.03
N MET A 41 -7.60 3.18 0.39
CA MET A 41 -7.12 3.16 1.77
C MET A 41 -8.16 3.75 2.72
N LEU A 42 -8.81 4.84 2.33
CA LEU A 42 -9.85 5.45 3.16
C LEU A 42 -11.07 4.54 3.31
N ASN A 43 -11.38 3.75 2.28
CA ASN A 43 -12.45 2.77 2.40
C ASN A 43 -12.10 1.66 3.38
N GLN A 44 -10.83 1.29 3.46
CA GLN A 44 -10.39 0.28 4.42
C GLN A 44 -10.40 0.82 5.84
N LYS A 45 -9.99 2.08 6.01
CA LYS A 45 -9.93 2.70 7.32
C LYS A 45 -10.11 4.20 7.14
N TYR A 46 -11.33 4.69 7.37
CA TYR A 46 -11.68 6.07 7.03
C TYR A 46 -10.89 7.11 7.84
N ASP A 47 -10.43 6.75 9.02
CA ASP A 47 -9.66 7.64 9.87
C ASP A 47 -8.16 7.34 9.85
N ILE A 48 -7.69 6.69 8.80
CA ILE A 48 -6.27 6.36 8.68
C ILE A 48 -5.45 7.64 8.71
N ALA A 49 -4.36 7.63 9.48
CA ALA A 49 -3.53 8.79 9.71
C ALA A 49 -2.14 8.59 9.13
N GLU A 50 -1.40 9.70 9.01
CA GLU A 50 0.00 9.64 8.58
C GLU A 50 0.77 8.64 9.43
N GLY A 51 1.58 7.83 8.79
CA GLY A 51 2.38 6.80 9.44
C GLY A 51 1.67 5.46 9.57
N GLU A 52 0.36 5.41 9.37
CA GLU A 52 -0.35 4.14 9.46
C GLU A 52 -0.22 3.35 8.18
N THR A 53 -0.26 2.03 8.31
CA THR A 53 0.01 1.10 7.22
C THR A 53 -1.14 0.10 7.06
N LEU A 54 -1.49 -0.16 5.80
CA LEU A 54 -2.36 -1.27 5.45
C LEU A 54 -1.53 -2.29 4.68
N VAL A 55 -1.86 -3.56 4.82
CA VAL A 55 -1.16 -4.62 4.11
C VAL A 55 -2.13 -5.27 3.14
N GLU A 56 -1.69 -5.43 1.90
CA GLU A 56 -2.51 -6.05 0.86
C GLU A 56 -1.59 -6.74 -0.13
N GLY A 57 -1.86 -8.01 -0.40
CA GLY A 57 -1.18 -8.76 -1.45
C GLY A 57 0.33 -8.82 -1.30
N GLY A 58 0.84 -8.83 -0.09
CA GLY A 58 2.28 -8.90 0.15
C GLY A 58 2.98 -7.56 0.10
N TYR A 59 2.22 -6.46 0.07
CA TYR A 59 2.78 -5.11 0.09
C TYR A 59 2.21 -4.35 1.28
N SER A 60 3.03 -3.43 1.79
CA SER A 60 2.61 -2.50 2.84
C SER A 60 2.39 -1.14 2.22
N PHE A 61 1.24 -0.54 2.52
CA PHE A 61 0.85 0.78 2.01
C PHE A 61 0.80 1.72 3.20
N THR A 62 1.73 2.67 3.26
CA THR A 62 1.85 3.58 4.40
C THR A 62 1.51 4.99 3.98
N VAL A 63 0.65 5.65 4.76
CA VAL A 63 0.32 7.04 4.50
C VAL A 63 1.50 7.92 4.90
N ILE A 64 2.07 8.62 3.93
CA ILE A 64 3.21 9.50 4.19
C ILE A 64 2.76 10.93 4.40
N LYS A 65 1.74 11.36 3.66
CA LYS A 65 1.24 12.72 3.79
C LYS A 65 -0.26 12.74 3.57
N SER A 66 -0.95 13.48 4.43
CA SER A 66 -2.39 13.69 4.31
C SER A 66 -2.68 15.17 4.19
N GLY A 67 -3.76 15.50 3.49
CA GLY A 67 -4.29 16.84 3.45
C GLY A 67 -5.65 16.87 4.13
N ASN A 68 -6.49 17.82 3.74
CA ASN A 68 -7.84 17.93 4.32
C ASN A 68 -8.68 16.75 3.82
N SER A 69 -8.97 15.83 4.73
CA SER A 69 -9.85 14.70 4.45
C SER A 69 -9.39 13.82 3.28
N THR A 70 -8.14 13.94 2.84
CA THR A 70 -7.62 13.12 1.76
C THR A 70 -6.22 12.64 2.09
N ILE A 71 -5.81 11.57 1.43
CA ILE A 71 -4.44 11.11 1.48
C ILE A 71 -3.74 11.66 0.23
N GLU A 72 -2.51 12.15 0.40
CA GLU A 72 -1.77 12.74 -0.72
C GLU A 72 -0.63 11.88 -1.21
N ILE A 73 0.15 11.30 -0.30
CA ILE A 73 1.33 10.51 -0.67
C ILE A 73 1.33 9.21 0.10
N ILE A 74 1.65 8.13 -0.60
CA ILE A 74 1.65 6.77 -0.05
C ILE A 74 2.95 6.10 -0.42
N ASP A 75 3.57 5.41 0.55
CA ASP A 75 4.70 4.54 0.27
C ASP A 75 4.19 3.11 0.11
N ILE A 76 4.75 2.41 -0.88
CA ILE A 76 4.43 1.03 -1.15
C ILE A 76 5.72 0.25 -1.00
N LEU A 77 5.73 -0.70 -0.08
CA LEU A 77 6.91 -1.50 0.22
C LEU A 77 6.56 -2.98 0.08
N LYS A 78 7.33 -3.69 -0.71
CA LYS A 78 7.12 -5.13 -0.85
C LYS A 78 7.63 -5.81 0.41
N ASN A 79 6.77 -6.61 1.03
CA ASN A 79 7.14 -7.32 2.25
C ASN A 79 8.02 -8.52 1.92
N SER A 80 8.96 -8.81 2.79
CA SER A 80 9.80 -9.99 2.63
C SER A 80 8.94 -11.23 2.70
N PRO A 81 9.26 -12.29 1.91
CA PRO A 81 8.57 -13.57 2.06
C PRO A 81 8.83 -14.05 3.48
N SER A 82 7.81 -14.44 4.14
CA SER A 82 7.94 -14.90 5.52
C SER A 82 8.75 -16.16 5.61
N ASN A 83 9.17 -16.45 6.18
CA ASN A 83 9.66 -17.36 6.39
C ASN A 83 9.33 -17.98 7.46
N ASN A 84 8.75 -17.44 6.80
CA ASN A 84 8.47 -17.81 7.24
C ASN A 84 8.24 -18.41 7.90
N HIS A 85 8.28 -18.57 7.85
CA HIS A 85 8.30 -18.98 8.33
C HIS A 85 8.54 -19.23 9.15
N SER A 86 8.45 -19.38 9.33
CA SER A 86 8.94 -19.45 9.92
C SER A 86 9.10 -19.86 10.60
N ASN A 87 9.07 -19.98 10.74
CA ASN A 87 9.46 -20.22 11.24
C ASN A 87 9.43 -20.66 11.87
N SER A 88 9.29 -20.77 11.92
CA SER A 88 9.54 -21.03 12.34
C SER A 88 9.62 -21.67 12.83
N ASP A 89 9.66 -21.79 12.78
CA ASP A 89 9.97 -22.22 13.08
C ASP A 89 10.24 -22.72 13.60
N THR A 90 10.28 -22.79 13.72
CA THR A 90 10.76 -23.04 14.14
C THR A 90 11.04 -23.56 14.63
N VAL A 91 11.00 -23.59 14.83
CA VAL A 91 11.48 -23.79 15.20
C VAL A 91 11.63 -24.14 15.66
N HIS A 92 11.83 -24.24 15.75
CA HIS A 92 12.10 -24.31 16.01
C HIS A 92 11.94 -24.61 16.39
#